data_abab70f4f1bc2865332ad3c3da1d1616
#
_entry.id   abab70f4f1bc2865332ad3c3da1d1616
#
_cell.length_a   1.000
_cell.length_b   1.000
_cell.length_c   1.000
_cell.angle_alpha   90.00
_cell.angle_beta   90.00
_cell.angle_gamma   90.00
#
_symmetry.space_group_name_H-M   'P 1'
#
loop_
_entity.id
_entity.type
_entity.pdbx_description
1 polymer ?
#
loop_
_entity_poly.entity_id
_entity_poly.type
_entity_poly.pdbx_seq_one_letter_code
_entity_poly.pdbx_strand_id
1 'polypeptide(L)'
;YAPKGLRTDIVKLISDKNEEPDWMTDWRLKAFSRWEKIKEPKWAMVEYPEIDFQDQYYYARPKSMAEKPKSLDEVDPKLLATYDKLGIPLKEQMLLAGVETTESIEQGDRKVAVDAVFDSVSVGTTFQKELKNVGVIFCSISEAIKEHPELVKKYLGSVVPVTDNYYATLNSAVFSDGSF
;
A
#
# COMPACT_ATOMS: atom_id res chain seq x y z
N TYR A 1 12.59 8.04 -1.59
CA TYR A 1 12.65 7.18 -0.41
C TYR A 1 12.73 8.03 0.85
N ALA A 2 12.01 7.63 1.90
CA ALA A 2 12.25 8.15 3.25
C ALA A 2 13.65 7.72 3.73
N PRO A 3 14.20 8.37 4.76
CA PRO A 3 15.43 7.87 5.40
C PRO A 3 15.25 6.43 5.91
N LYS A 4 16.33 5.64 5.89
CA LYS A 4 16.35 4.29 6.43
C LYS A 4 16.10 4.26 7.94
N GLY A 5 15.62 3.14 8.41
CA GLY A 5 15.40 2.84 9.81
C GLY A 5 13.99 3.18 10.30
N LEU A 6 13.54 2.41 11.26
CA LEU A 6 12.23 2.55 11.87
C LEU A 6 12.32 3.32 13.18
N ARG A 7 11.76 4.51 13.17
CA ARG A 7 11.75 5.45 14.30
C ARG A 7 10.43 6.22 14.30
N THR A 8 10.13 6.88 15.41
CA THR A 8 8.92 7.70 15.56
C THR A 8 8.77 8.76 14.47
N ASP A 9 9.87 9.40 14.04
CA ASP A 9 9.86 10.40 12.97
C ASP A 9 9.49 9.81 11.60
N ILE A 10 9.91 8.56 11.31
CA ILE A 10 9.54 7.86 10.09
C ILE A 10 8.05 7.46 10.11
N VAL A 11 7.54 6.97 11.24
CA VAL A 11 6.11 6.65 11.38
C VAL A 11 5.24 7.90 11.17
N LYS A 12 5.63 9.04 11.75
CA LYS A 12 4.96 10.33 11.52
C LYS A 12 5.07 10.78 10.07
N LEU A 13 6.25 10.62 9.45
CA LEU A 13 6.45 10.98 8.05
C LEU A 13 5.53 10.20 7.12
N ILE A 14 5.28 8.91 7.37
CA ILE A 14 4.32 8.09 6.60
C ILE A 14 2.93 8.73 6.70
N SER A 15 2.50 9.02 7.92
CA SER A 15 1.19 9.63 8.18
C SER A 15 1.04 11.00 7.52
N ASP A 16 2.06 11.86 7.64
CA ASP A 16 2.09 13.18 7.02
C ASP A 16 2.04 13.11 5.49
N LYS A 17 2.80 12.17 4.89
CA LYS A 17 2.83 12.00 3.42
C LYS A 17 1.52 11.46 2.86
N ASN A 18 0.78 10.68 3.64
CA ASN A 18 -0.54 10.18 3.29
C ASN A 18 -1.66 11.16 3.70
N GLU A 19 -1.31 12.30 4.34
CA GLU A 19 -2.26 13.29 4.85
C GLU A 19 -3.31 12.63 5.75
N GLU A 20 -2.86 11.76 6.63
CA GLU A 20 -3.74 11.01 7.52
C GLU A 20 -4.25 11.89 8.68
N PRO A 21 -5.47 11.66 9.18
CA PRO A 21 -5.98 12.34 10.36
C PRO A 21 -5.25 11.88 11.64
N ASP A 22 -5.25 12.72 12.67
CA ASP A 22 -4.53 12.50 13.94
C ASP A 22 -4.81 11.12 14.55
N TRP A 23 -6.07 10.64 14.50
CA TRP A 23 -6.42 9.34 15.07
C TRP A 23 -5.66 8.17 14.40
N MET A 24 -5.35 8.29 13.10
CA MET A 24 -4.59 7.28 12.37
C MET A 24 -3.10 7.35 12.72
N THR A 25 -2.56 8.56 12.84
CA THR A 25 -1.20 8.80 13.34
C THR A 25 -1.03 8.20 14.74
N ASP A 26 -1.96 8.46 15.65
CA ASP A 26 -1.96 7.90 17.00
C ASP A 26 -2.02 6.37 17.02
N TRP A 27 -2.82 5.79 16.12
CA TRP A 27 -2.92 4.35 15.97
C TRP A 27 -1.59 3.71 15.55
N ARG A 28 -0.92 4.32 14.57
CA ARG A 28 0.42 3.91 14.11
C ARG A 28 1.47 4.02 15.22
N LEU A 29 1.48 5.12 15.95
CA LEU A 29 2.43 5.35 17.04
C LEU A 29 2.24 4.38 18.19
N LYS A 30 1.00 4.00 18.51
CA LYS A 30 0.70 2.93 19.49
C LYS A 30 1.24 1.58 19.00
N ALA A 31 1.05 1.26 17.72
CA ALA A 31 1.61 0.05 17.12
C ALA A 31 3.13 0.04 17.21
N PHE A 32 3.78 1.13 16.81
CA PHE A 32 5.23 1.27 16.88
C PHE A 32 5.78 1.12 18.30
N SER A 33 5.20 1.83 19.27
CA SER A 33 5.61 1.73 20.68
C SER A 33 5.44 0.32 21.27
N ARG A 34 4.50 -0.45 20.74
CA ARG A 34 4.36 -1.86 21.12
C ARG A 34 5.43 -2.72 20.43
N TRP A 35 5.67 -2.50 19.15
CA TRP A 35 6.67 -3.24 18.38
C TRP A 35 8.05 -3.15 19.00
N GLU A 36 8.46 -1.99 19.50
CA GLU A 36 9.74 -1.80 20.20
C GLU A 36 9.90 -2.68 21.46
N LYS A 37 8.78 -3.15 22.03
CA LYS A 37 8.76 -3.92 23.29
C LYS A 37 8.66 -5.43 23.07
N ILE A 38 8.35 -5.89 21.88
CA ILE A 38 8.23 -7.30 21.55
C ILE A 38 9.44 -7.77 20.76
N LYS A 39 9.69 -9.08 20.79
CA LYS A 39 10.81 -9.68 20.08
C LYS A 39 10.32 -10.41 18.85
N GLU A 40 11.14 -10.42 17.83
CA GLU A 40 10.91 -11.23 16.64
C GLU A 40 10.78 -12.73 17.04
N PRO A 41 9.75 -13.43 16.56
CA PRO A 41 9.53 -14.82 16.91
C PRO A 41 10.61 -15.72 16.29
N LYS A 42 11.12 -16.68 17.08
CA LYS A 42 12.12 -17.68 16.65
C LYS A 42 11.59 -19.12 16.67
N TRP A 43 10.28 -19.28 16.87
CA TRP A 43 9.64 -20.60 16.97
C TRP A 43 9.32 -21.24 15.61
N ALA A 44 9.25 -20.42 14.54
CA ALA A 44 8.95 -20.94 13.21
C ALA A 44 10.14 -21.77 12.69
N MET A 45 9.85 -22.93 12.11
CA MET A 45 10.86 -23.81 11.50
C MET A 45 11.19 -23.34 10.08
N VAL A 46 11.61 -22.08 9.96
CA VAL A 46 12.04 -21.44 8.72
C VAL A 46 13.41 -20.80 8.93
N GLU A 47 14.26 -20.94 7.93
CA GLU A 47 15.58 -20.30 7.92
C GLU A 47 15.54 -19.11 6.95
N TYR A 48 15.88 -17.94 7.45
CA TYR A 48 16.04 -16.71 6.67
C TYR A 48 17.20 -15.88 7.25
N PRO A 49 17.85 -15.04 6.44
CA PRO A 49 18.87 -14.12 6.94
C PRO A 49 18.32 -13.20 8.03
N GLU A 50 19.15 -12.84 8.99
CA GLU A 50 18.77 -11.83 9.99
C GLU A 50 18.37 -10.52 9.32
N ILE A 51 17.22 -9.98 9.71
CA ILE A 51 16.69 -8.75 9.14
C ILE A 51 17.14 -7.58 10.02
N ASP A 52 17.92 -6.68 9.43
CA ASP A 52 18.20 -5.39 10.06
C ASP A 52 17.06 -4.41 9.73
N PHE A 53 16.14 -4.25 10.68
CA PHE A 53 15.02 -3.32 10.57
C PHE A 53 15.45 -1.85 10.54
N GLN A 54 16.70 -1.52 10.88
CA GLN A 54 17.22 -0.16 10.80
C GLN A 54 17.90 0.13 9.45
N ASP A 55 18.21 -0.90 8.66
CA ASP A 55 18.74 -0.77 7.30
C ASP A 55 17.66 -0.93 6.20
N GLN A 56 16.38 -0.72 6.53
CA GLN A 56 15.25 -0.81 5.60
C GLN A 56 14.62 0.55 5.32
N TYR A 57 14.03 0.69 4.11
CA TYR A 57 13.19 1.82 3.75
C TYR A 57 11.72 1.47 4.01
N TYR A 58 11.02 2.31 4.78
CA TYR A 58 9.63 2.08 5.16
C TYR A 58 8.63 2.89 4.36
N TYR A 59 9.12 3.80 3.51
CA TYR A 59 8.26 4.60 2.64
C TYR A 59 9.02 5.00 1.37
N ALA A 60 8.38 4.80 0.22
CA ALA A 60 8.84 5.26 -1.07
C ALA A 60 7.66 5.86 -1.85
N ARG A 61 7.87 7.01 -2.46
CA ARG A 61 6.88 7.63 -3.34
C ARG A 61 7.57 8.04 -4.64
N PRO A 62 6.97 7.80 -5.80
CA PRO A 62 7.45 8.34 -7.07
C PRO A 62 7.56 9.87 -7.01
N LYS A 63 8.57 10.44 -7.65
CA LYS A 63 8.89 11.87 -7.54
C LYS A 63 7.79 12.80 -8.05
N SER A 64 6.90 12.31 -8.90
CA SER A 64 5.81 13.12 -9.43
C SER A 64 4.68 12.23 -9.99
N MET A 65 3.49 12.37 -9.45
CA MET A 65 2.27 11.98 -10.17
C MET A 65 1.90 13.00 -11.27
N ALA A 66 2.59 14.14 -11.34
CA ALA A 66 2.38 15.18 -12.35
C ALA A 66 3.06 14.83 -13.69
N GLU A 67 4.04 13.94 -13.68
CA GLU A 67 4.71 13.43 -14.89
C GLU A 67 4.35 11.95 -15.10
N LYS A 68 3.05 11.69 -15.26
CA LYS A 68 2.62 10.35 -15.69
C LYS A 68 3.19 10.08 -17.08
N PRO A 69 3.82 8.92 -17.30
CA PRO A 69 4.28 8.55 -18.63
C PRO A 69 3.09 8.46 -19.57
N LYS A 70 3.23 9.03 -20.76
CA LYS A 70 2.20 9.00 -21.80
C LYS A 70 2.17 7.66 -22.57
N SER A 71 3.26 6.91 -22.50
CA SER A 71 3.40 5.59 -23.11
C SER A 71 4.33 4.71 -22.30
N LEU A 72 4.32 3.40 -22.56
CA LEU A 72 5.25 2.46 -21.93
C LEU A 72 6.73 2.74 -22.29
N ASP A 73 6.98 3.42 -23.42
CA ASP A 73 8.34 3.78 -23.85
C ASP A 73 9.01 4.81 -22.93
N GLU A 74 8.20 5.54 -22.15
CA GLU A 74 8.67 6.51 -21.17
C GLU A 74 8.88 5.90 -19.77
N VAL A 75 8.50 4.63 -19.60
CA VAL A 75 8.64 3.89 -18.33
C VAL A 75 10.03 3.29 -18.21
N ASP A 76 10.56 3.22 -16.99
CA ASP A 76 11.87 2.61 -16.73
C ASP A 76 11.94 1.18 -17.30
N PRO A 77 12.86 0.87 -18.22
CA PRO A 77 13.00 -0.45 -18.83
C PRO A 77 13.18 -1.58 -17.80
N LYS A 78 13.79 -1.30 -16.64
CA LYS A 78 13.94 -2.29 -15.56
C LYS A 78 12.60 -2.66 -14.93
N LEU A 79 11.69 -1.69 -14.83
CA LEU A 79 10.35 -1.91 -14.31
C LEU A 79 9.55 -2.78 -15.28
N LEU A 80 9.58 -2.46 -16.57
CA LEU A 80 8.93 -3.26 -17.62
C LEU A 80 9.49 -4.68 -17.65
N ALA A 81 10.81 -4.85 -17.61
CA ALA A 81 11.44 -6.18 -17.54
C ALA A 81 11.00 -6.97 -16.29
N THR A 82 10.70 -6.30 -15.20
CA THR A 82 10.16 -6.93 -13.99
C THR A 82 8.72 -7.37 -14.19
N TYR A 83 7.89 -6.56 -14.82
CA TYR A 83 6.51 -6.92 -15.16
C TYR A 83 6.45 -8.12 -16.10
N ASP A 84 7.32 -8.17 -17.11
CA ASP A 84 7.44 -9.31 -18.02
C ASP A 84 7.83 -10.59 -17.29
N LYS A 85 8.81 -10.53 -16.38
CA LYS A 85 9.20 -11.68 -15.55
C LYS A 85 8.08 -12.17 -14.64
N LEU A 86 7.22 -11.29 -14.18
CA LEU A 86 6.06 -11.62 -13.35
C LEU A 86 4.87 -12.11 -14.20
N GLY A 87 4.98 -12.06 -15.53
CA GLY A 87 3.90 -12.45 -16.44
C GLY A 87 2.70 -11.51 -16.41
N ILE A 88 2.92 -10.24 -16.05
CA ILE A 88 1.85 -9.23 -15.99
C ILE A 88 1.45 -8.87 -17.42
N PRO A 89 0.15 -8.98 -17.79
CA PRO A 89 -0.32 -8.63 -19.13
C PRO A 89 -0.04 -7.16 -19.48
N LEU A 90 0.22 -6.87 -20.75
CA LEU A 90 0.63 -5.53 -21.21
C LEU A 90 -0.34 -4.42 -20.78
N LYS A 91 -1.65 -4.68 -20.83
CA LYS A 91 -2.68 -3.72 -20.37
C LYS A 91 -2.58 -3.39 -18.89
N GLU A 92 -2.28 -4.40 -18.06
CA GLU A 92 -2.06 -4.22 -16.63
C GLU A 92 -0.73 -3.50 -16.35
N GLN A 93 0.31 -3.77 -17.14
CA GLN A 93 1.57 -3.03 -17.10
C GLN A 93 1.35 -1.53 -17.34
N MET A 94 0.52 -1.18 -18.34
CA MET A 94 0.19 0.22 -18.63
C MET A 94 -0.50 0.90 -17.42
N LEU A 95 -1.46 0.21 -16.80
CA LEU A 95 -2.16 0.70 -15.62
C LEU A 95 -1.20 0.89 -14.43
N LEU A 96 -0.38 -0.13 -14.14
CA LEU A 96 0.61 -0.11 -13.06
C LEU A 96 1.71 0.95 -13.27
N ALA A 97 2.09 1.19 -14.52
CA ALA A 97 3.04 2.24 -14.88
C ALA A 97 2.42 3.65 -14.85
N GLY A 98 1.11 3.77 -14.60
CA GLY A 98 0.41 5.04 -14.58
C GLY A 98 0.16 5.65 -15.95
N VAL A 99 0.30 4.89 -17.03
CA VAL A 99 -0.04 5.31 -18.41
C VAL A 99 -1.55 5.46 -18.53
N GLU A 100 -2.02 6.62 -18.98
CA GLU A 100 -3.45 6.85 -19.22
C GLU A 100 -3.95 5.96 -20.37
N THR A 101 -4.81 5.01 -20.06
CA THR A 101 -5.52 4.22 -21.06
C THR A 101 -6.93 4.75 -21.22
N THR A 102 -7.29 5.17 -22.42
CA THR A 102 -8.66 5.59 -22.76
C THR A 102 -9.61 4.41 -22.96
N GLU A 103 -9.09 3.20 -22.99
CA GLU A 103 -9.89 1.99 -23.17
C GLU A 103 -10.14 1.31 -21.83
N SER A 104 -11.41 1.13 -21.48
CA SER A 104 -11.83 0.24 -20.41
C SER A 104 -11.21 -1.15 -20.63
N ILE A 105 -10.59 -1.72 -19.59
CA ILE A 105 -10.03 -3.07 -19.63
C ILE A 105 -11.20 -4.07 -19.75
N GLU A 106 -11.63 -4.32 -20.96
CA GLU A 106 -12.52 -5.44 -21.26
C GLU A 106 -11.68 -6.70 -21.40
N GLN A 107 -11.47 -7.39 -20.28
CA GLN A 107 -10.95 -8.76 -20.30
C GLN A 107 -12.13 -9.73 -20.40
N GLY A 108 -12.49 -10.15 -21.60
CA GLY A 108 -13.48 -11.22 -21.81
C GLY A 108 -14.79 -11.01 -21.01
N ASP A 109 -15.57 -12.06 -20.81
CA ASP A 109 -16.86 -12.01 -20.08
C ASP A 109 -16.77 -11.77 -18.56
N ARG A 110 -15.57 -11.55 -18.00
CA ARG A 110 -15.39 -11.29 -16.56
C ARG A 110 -14.70 -9.95 -16.33
N LYS A 111 -15.47 -8.99 -15.78
CA LYS A 111 -14.92 -7.74 -15.26
C LYS A 111 -14.32 -8.01 -13.88
N VAL A 112 -13.03 -7.77 -13.71
CA VAL A 112 -12.33 -7.90 -12.44
C VAL A 112 -12.02 -6.51 -11.93
N ALA A 113 -12.45 -6.23 -10.69
CA ALA A 113 -12.08 -4.99 -9.99
C ALA A 113 -10.66 -5.15 -9.43
N VAL A 114 -9.80 -4.19 -9.73
CA VAL A 114 -8.40 -4.17 -9.32
C VAL A 114 -8.09 -2.86 -8.64
N ASP A 115 -7.41 -2.93 -7.49
CA ASP A 115 -6.74 -1.81 -6.86
C ASP A 115 -5.23 -2.06 -6.94
N ALA A 116 -4.50 -1.15 -7.56
CA ALA A 116 -3.08 -1.28 -7.80
C ALA A 116 -2.30 -0.31 -6.92
N VAL A 117 -1.40 -0.86 -6.11
CA VAL A 117 -0.49 -0.09 -5.26
C VAL A 117 0.92 -0.23 -5.81
N PHE A 118 1.58 0.90 -6.07
CA PHE A 118 2.97 0.96 -6.48
C PHE A 118 3.80 1.72 -5.45
N ASP A 119 4.84 1.07 -4.95
CA ASP A 119 5.60 1.53 -3.77
C ASP A 119 4.64 1.76 -2.57
N SER A 120 4.53 2.99 -2.12
CA SER A 120 3.70 3.36 -0.98
C SER A 120 2.43 4.13 -1.36
N VAL A 121 2.01 4.08 -2.61
CA VAL A 121 0.89 4.89 -3.12
C VAL A 121 -0.02 4.07 -4.03
N SER A 122 -1.33 4.16 -3.81
CA SER A 122 -2.31 3.64 -4.77
C SER A 122 -2.22 4.42 -6.08
N VAL A 123 -2.10 3.70 -7.19
CA VAL A 123 -1.99 4.27 -8.54
C VAL A 123 -3.28 4.18 -9.34
N GLY A 124 -4.20 3.33 -8.94
CA GLY A 124 -5.51 3.24 -9.58
C GLY A 124 -6.41 2.16 -9.00
N THR A 125 -7.69 2.48 -8.93
CA THR A 125 -8.77 1.56 -8.55
C THR A 125 -9.78 1.51 -9.70
N THR A 126 -10.05 0.31 -10.22
CA THR A 126 -10.97 0.12 -11.36
C THR A 126 -12.41 -0.10 -10.87
N PHE A 127 -13.40 0.22 -11.70
CA PHE A 127 -14.83 0.00 -11.46
C PHE A 127 -15.40 0.62 -10.18
N GLN A 128 -14.73 1.61 -9.60
CA GLN A 128 -15.14 2.24 -8.34
C GLN A 128 -16.55 2.84 -8.42
N LYS A 129 -16.89 3.50 -9.54
CA LYS A 129 -18.21 4.11 -9.75
C LYS A 129 -19.32 3.07 -9.91
N GLU A 130 -19.06 2.02 -10.67
CA GLU A 130 -19.99 0.93 -10.92
C GLU A 130 -20.30 0.18 -9.62
N LEU A 131 -19.28 -0.12 -8.83
CA LEU A 131 -19.40 -0.79 -7.54
C LEU A 131 -20.17 0.09 -6.53
N LYS A 132 -19.88 1.39 -6.51
CA LYS A 132 -20.62 2.36 -5.66
C LYS A 132 -22.12 2.39 -5.98
N ASN A 133 -22.50 2.28 -7.27
CA ASN A 133 -23.90 2.26 -7.68
C ASN A 133 -24.68 1.05 -7.15
N VAL A 134 -24.00 -0.05 -6.86
CA VAL A 134 -24.61 -1.25 -6.25
C VAL A 134 -24.33 -1.36 -4.74
N GLY A 135 -23.84 -0.28 -4.13
CA GLY A 135 -23.64 -0.19 -2.68
C GLY A 135 -22.33 -0.81 -2.18
N VAL A 136 -21.38 -1.11 -3.06
CA VAL A 136 -20.06 -1.62 -2.70
C VAL A 136 -19.07 -0.47 -2.62
N ILE A 137 -18.34 -0.38 -1.52
CA ILE A 137 -17.19 0.51 -1.37
C ILE A 137 -15.96 -0.28 -1.82
N PHE A 138 -15.23 0.25 -2.80
CA PHE A 138 -13.95 -0.30 -3.23
C PHE A 138 -13.03 0.85 -3.59
N CYS A 139 -12.02 1.07 -2.76
CA CYS A 139 -11.07 2.17 -2.90
C CYS A 139 -9.75 1.82 -2.21
N SER A 140 -8.75 2.70 -2.31
CA SER A 140 -7.54 2.56 -1.51
C SER A 140 -7.84 2.77 -0.02
N ILE A 141 -7.04 2.18 0.86
CA ILE A 141 -7.17 2.41 2.30
C ILE A 141 -6.90 3.88 2.64
N SER A 142 -6.02 4.55 1.91
CA SER A 142 -5.72 5.97 2.08
C SER A 142 -6.95 6.85 1.79
N GLU A 143 -7.73 6.51 0.76
CA GLU A 143 -9.01 7.15 0.46
C GLU A 143 -10.06 6.82 1.53
N ALA A 144 -10.17 5.54 1.93
CA ALA A 144 -11.12 5.10 2.95
C ALA A 144 -10.90 5.77 4.31
N ILE A 145 -9.65 6.01 4.72
CA ILE A 145 -9.30 6.73 5.95
C ILE A 145 -9.90 8.15 5.95
N LYS A 146 -9.96 8.80 4.78
CA LYS A 146 -10.48 10.17 4.61
C LYS A 146 -11.99 10.19 4.41
N GLU A 147 -12.54 9.33 3.56
CA GLU A 147 -13.95 9.35 3.16
C GLU A 147 -14.86 8.48 4.02
N HIS A 148 -14.32 7.41 4.61
CA HIS A 148 -15.07 6.44 5.42
C HIS A 148 -14.43 6.18 6.80
N PRO A 149 -14.01 7.22 7.55
CA PRO A 149 -13.21 7.07 8.77
C PRO A 149 -13.89 6.20 9.83
N GLU A 150 -15.23 6.24 9.94
CA GLU A 150 -15.95 5.45 10.94
C GLU A 150 -15.93 3.95 10.63
N LEU A 151 -15.95 3.58 9.34
CA LEU A 151 -15.81 2.19 8.94
C LEU A 151 -14.38 1.70 9.16
N VAL A 152 -13.39 2.52 8.79
CA VAL A 152 -11.99 2.17 9.01
C VAL A 152 -11.70 1.99 10.49
N LYS A 153 -12.11 2.93 11.35
CA LYS A 153 -11.95 2.81 12.82
C LYS A 153 -12.62 1.56 13.38
N LYS A 154 -13.75 1.15 12.82
CA LYS A 154 -14.49 -0.02 13.27
C LYS A 154 -13.80 -1.33 12.90
N TYR A 155 -13.21 -1.41 11.71
CA TYR A 155 -12.73 -2.67 11.15
C TYR A 155 -11.21 -2.81 11.14
N LEU A 156 -10.44 -1.73 11.08
CA LEU A 156 -8.98 -1.78 11.10
C LEU A 156 -8.49 -2.44 12.39
N GLY A 157 -7.76 -3.53 12.25
CA GLY A 157 -7.25 -4.29 13.38
C GLY A 157 -8.31 -5.07 14.18
N SER A 158 -9.54 -5.22 13.66
CA SER A 158 -10.62 -5.93 14.35
C SER A 158 -10.48 -7.45 14.27
N VAL A 159 -9.92 -7.97 13.18
CA VAL A 159 -9.70 -9.41 12.98
C VAL A 159 -8.29 -9.80 13.40
N VAL A 160 -7.29 -9.08 12.92
CA VAL A 160 -5.90 -9.22 13.37
C VAL A 160 -5.53 -7.96 14.14
N PRO A 161 -5.61 -7.99 15.47
CA PRO A 161 -5.34 -6.79 16.27
C PRO A 161 -3.85 -6.43 16.23
N VAL A 162 -3.57 -5.15 16.45
CA VAL A 162 -2.19 -4.61 16.54
C VAL A 162 -1.31 -5.40 17.52
N THR A 163 -1.93 -6.11 18.45
CA THR A 163 -1.25 -6.88 19.50
C THR A 163 -1.05 -8.35 19.17
N ASP A 164 -1.46 -8.79 17.99
CA ASP A 164 -1.50 -10.23 17.65
C ASP A 164 -0.09 -10.83 17.61
N ASN A 165 0.78 -10.30 16.76
CA ASN A 165 2.14 -10.78 16.62
C ASN A 165 3.11 -9.67 16.18
N TYR A 166 4.41 -10.00 16.17
CA TYR A 166 5.49 -9.08 15.82
C TYR A 166 5.29 -8.40 14.46
N TYR A 167 4.98 -9.17 13.42
CA TYR A 167 4.85 -8.66 12.05
C TYR A 167 3.53 -7.91 11.83
N ALA A 168 2.44 -8.35 12.43
CA ALA A 168 1.18 -7.62 12.39
C ALA A 168 1.31 -6.25 13.08
N THR A 169 2.04 -6.20 14.20
CA THR A 169 2.35 -4.95 14.90
C THR A 169 3.23 -4.03 14.05
N LEU A 170 4.28 -4.59 13.41
CA LEU A 170 5.14 -3.84 12.50
C LEU A 170 4.34 -3.28 11.32
N ASN A 171 3.58 -4.14 10.63
CA ASN A 171 2.73 -3.71 9.53
C ASN A 171 1.77 -2.60 9.94
N SER A 172 1.15 -2.72 11.10
CA SER A 172 0.25 -1.70 11.65
C SER A 172 0.93 -0.33 11.80
N ALA A 173 2.22 -0.31 12.14
CA ALA A 173 2.96 0.94 12.27
C ALA A 173 3.33 1.59 10.93
N VAL A 174 3.61 0.76 9.88
CA VAL A 174 4.30 1.25 8.68
C VAL A 174 3.55 1.00 7.36
N PHE A 175 2.39 0.34 7.35
CA PHE A 175 1.68 0.16 6.08
C PHE A 175 1.42 1.52 5.42
N SER A 176 1.57 1.58 4.12
CA SER A 176 1.46 2.84 3.38
C SER A 176 0.16 2.95 2.62
N ASP A 177 -0.27 1.88 2.01
CA ASP A 177 -1.56 1.79 1.32
C ASP A 177 -2.04 0.33 1.24
N GLY A 178 -3.20 0.12 0.65
CA GLY A 178 -3.85 -1.16 0.47
C GLY A 178 -5.27 -0.98 -0.06
N SER A 179 -6.01 -2.06 -0.19
CA SER A 179 -7.39 -2.03 -0.68
C SER A 179 -8.39 -2.08 0.49
N PHE A 180 -9.48 -1.34 0.32
CA PHE A 180 -10.60 -1.29 1.25
C PHE A 180 -11.91 -1.67 0.55
#